data_5409b047b1167a7cc86bf1f56c1fc8a2
#
_entry.id   5409b047b1167a7cc86bf1f56c1fc8a2
#
_cell.length_a   1.000
_cell.length_b   1.000
_cell.length_c   1.000
_cell.angle_alpha   90.00
_cell.angle_beta   90.00
_cell.angle_gamma   90.00
#
_symmetry.space_group_name_H-M   'P 1'
#
loop_
_entity.id
_entity.type
_entity.pdbx_description
1 polymer ?
#
loop_
_entity_poly.entity_id
_entity_poly.type
_entity_poly.pdbx_seq_one_letter_code
_entity_poly.pdbx_strand_id
1 'polypeptide(L)'
;MKWITRERPKIDRIACPWLIARFIDKTPEFIFAPARDVRRLAGELKAIPFDIEGVELSHDGPLCSFDALLKKYELTDPALAELAVIVRGADTARLDLAPQAAGLLAISLGLSHNFTDDHEQLRHGFVLYDALYAWCKDVRNETHTWNPQRAGRNHSQA
;
A
#
# COMPACT_ATOMS: atom_id res chain seq x y z
N MET A 1 2.36 14.51 12.70
CA MET A 1 1.54 15.45 11.89
C MET A 1 0.18 14.82 11.62
N LYS A 2 -0.81 15.63 11.24
CA LYS A 2 -2.14 15.13 10.82
C LYS A 2 -2.19 14.93 9.32
N TRP A 3 -2.72 13.79 8.89
CA TRP A 3 -2.86 13.39 7.50
C TRP A 3 -4.31 12.98 7.25
N ILE A 4 -4.91 13.44 6.16
CA ILE A 4 -6.32 13.19 5.89
C ILE A 4 -6.55 12.70 4.46
N THR A 5 -7.42 11.69 4.33
CA THR A 5 -7.87 11.17 3.06
C THR A 5 -9.31 10.66 3.15
N ARG A 6 -9.81 10.09 2.06
CA ARG A 6 -11.15 9.51 1.99
C ARG A 6 -11.27 8.25 2.84
N GLU A 7 -12.41 8.10 3.47
CA GLU A 7 -12.81 6.87 4.18
C GLU A 7 -12.84 5.64 3.27
N ARG A 8 -12.92 4.45 3.86
CA ARG A 8 -12.91 3.16 3.19
C ARG A 8 -11.67 2.98 2.32
N PRO A 9 -10.45 3.02 2.92
CA PRO A 9 -9.20 2.99 2.19
C PRO A 9 -8.99 1.65 1.48
N LYS A 10 -8.39 1.74 0.28
CA LYS A 10 -7.92 0.59 -0.51
C LYS A 10 -6.57 0.97 -1.12
N ILE A 11 -5.71 -0.02 -1.33
CA ILE A 11 -4.42 0.09 -2.03
C ILE A 11 -3.63 1.33 -1.60
N ASP A 12 -3.70 2.41 -2.36
CA ASP A 12 -2.88 3.61 -2.17
C ASP A 12 -3.18 4.35 -0.86
N ARG A 13 -4.45 4.34 -0.41
CA ARG A 13 -4.86 4.92 0.87
C ARG A 13 -4.54 4.05 2.10
N ILE A 14 -3.87 2.91 1.88
CA ILE A 14 -3.22 2.11 2.91
C ILE A 14 -1.70 2.17 2.73
N ALA A 15 -1.21 2.08 1.50
CA ALA A 15 0.21 2.17 1.17
C ALA A 15 0.81 3.52 1.55
N CYS A 16 0.12 4.63 1.26
CA CYS A 16 0.58 5.98 1.62
C CYS A 16 0.69 6.17 3.13
N PRO A 17 -0.30 5.85 3.97
CA PRO A 17 -0.15 5.87 5.43
C PRO A 17 1.00 5.00 5.94
N TRP A 18 1.20 3.83 5.37
CA TRP A 18 2.34 2.97 5.71
C TRP A 18 3.67 3.67 5.41
N LEU A 19 3.82 4.22 4.20
CA LEU A 19 5.03 4.96 3.80
C LEU A 19 5.29 6.16 4.71
N ILE A 20 4.23 6.92 5.02
CA ILE A 20 4.30 8.05 5.93
C ILE A 20 4.81 7.61 7.30
N ALA A 21 4.19 6.59 7.89
CA ALA A 21 4.53 6.13 9.24
C ALA A 21 5.93 5.50 9.34
N ARG A 22 6.43 4.88 8.27
CA ARG A 22 7.73 4.21 8.29
C ARG A 22 8.90 5.12 7.93
N PHE A 23 8.69 6.13 7.06
CA PHE A 23 9.78 6.87 6.44
C PHE A 23 9.68 8.39 6.58
N ILE A 24 8.51 8.95 6.89
CA ILE A 24 8.27 10.40 6.81
C ILE A 24 7.96 11.00 8.19
N ASP A 25 6.99 10.43 8.89
CA ASP A 25 6.46 10.97 10.15
C ASP A 25 6.41 9.88 11.22
N LYS A 26 7.17 10.06 12.30
CA LYS A 26 7.27 9.05 13.38
C LYS A 26 6.01 8.94 14.24
N THR A 27 5.17 9.97 14.24
CA THR A 27 3.94 10.05 15.05
C THR A 27 2.77 10.58 14.23
N PRO A 28 2.41 9.88 13.13
CA PRO A 28 1.33 10.35 12.27
C PRO A 28 -0.03 10.13 12.90
N GLU A 29 -0.93 11.08 12.71
CA GLU A 29 -2.35 10.95 13.00
C GLU A 29 -3.10 10.88 11.67
N PHE A 30 -3.71 9.73 11.37
CA PHE A 30 -4.47 9.54 10.14
C PHE A 30 -5.95 9.81 10.39
N ILE A 31 -6.57 10.58 9.50
CA ILE A 31 -7.97 10.97 9.54
C ILE A 31 -8.63 10.50 8.25
N PHE A 32 -9.72 9.77 8.38
CA PHE A 32 -10.54 9.31 7.26
C PHE A 32 -11.88 10.04 7.28
N ALA A 33 -12.30 10.56 6.14
CA ALA A 33 -13.53 11.34 6.03
C ALA A 33 -14.24 11.08 4.70
N PRO A 34 -15.55 11.35 4.61
CA PRO A 34 -16.26 11.36 3.33
C PRO A 34 -15.54 12.27 2.32
N ALA A 35 -15.46 11.84 1.06
CA ALA A 35 -14.70 12.54 0.02
C ALA A 35 -15.02 14.04 -0.06
N ARG A 36 -16.31 14.40 0.08
CA ARG A 36 -16.79 15.80 0.05
C ARG A 36 -16.26 16.68 1.19
N ASP A 37 -15.88 16.06 2.32
CA ASP A 37 -15.47 16.78 3.54
C ASP A 37 -13.95 16.90 3.68
N VAL A 38 -13.16 16.08 2.96
CA VAL A 38 -11.70 16.01 3.13
C VAL A 38 -11.03 17.37 3.02
N ARG A 39 -11.35 18.16 1.98
CA ARG A 39 -10.72 19.48 1.77
C ARG A 39 -11.05 20.48 2.87
N ARG A 40 -12.31 20.52 3.29
CA ARG A 40 -12.76 21.40 4.38
C ARG A 40 -12.07 21.01 5.69
N LEU A 41 -12.12 19.73 6.04
CA LEU A 41 -11.50 19.21 7.25
C LEU A 41 -9.98 19.35 7.25
N ALA A 42 -9.33 19.22 6.09
CA ALA A 42 -7.89 19.47 5.96
C ALA A 42 -7.51 20.88 6.42
N GLY A 43 -8.29 21.90 6.02
CA GLY A 43 -8.09 23.28 6.45
C GLY A 43 -8.39 23.50 7.93
N GLU A 44 -9.53 23.01 8.42
CA GLU A 44 -9.95 23.17 9.81
C GLU A 44 -9.01 22.50 10.82
N LEU A 45 -8.54 21.28 10.49
CA LEU A 45 -7.69 20.47 11.35
C LEU A 45 -6.19 20.70 11.13
N LYS A 46 -5.84 21.53 10.15
CA LYS A 46 -4.45 21.71 9.66
C LYS A 46 -3.81 20.37 9.33
N ALA A 47 -4.56 19.51 8.63
CA ALA A 47 -4.11 18.20 8.18
C ALA A 47 -3.65 18.25 6.73
N ILE A 48 -2.67 17.43 6.40
CA ILE A 48 -2.13 17.29 5.03
C ILE A 48 -3.04 16.34 4.25
N PRO A 49 -3.73 16.79 3.20
CA PRO A 49 -4.57 15.93 2.40
C PRO A 49 -3.75 15.11 1.41
N PHE A 50 -4.13 13.85 1.19
CA PHE A 50 -3.52 12.97 0.21
C PHE A 50 -4.55 12.06 -0.48
N ASP A 51 -4.21 11.58 -1.65
CA ASP A 51 -5.03 10.71 -2.51
C ASP A 51 -6.45 11.23 -2.73
N ILE A 52 -6.55 12.52 -3.06
CA ILE A 52 -7.77 13.18 -3.49
C ILE A 52 -7.44 14.12 -4.65
N GLU A 53 -8.38 14.30 -5.57
CA GLU A 53 -8.19 15.13 -6.74
C GLU A 53 -7.78 16.57 -6.38
N GLY A 54 -6.80 17.13 -7.10
CA GLY A 54 -6.39 18.52 -6.99
C GLY A 54 -5.58 18.88 -5.75
N VAL A 55 -4.95 17.90 -5.09
CA VAL A 55 -3.92 18.15 -4.07
C VAL A 55 -2.56 17.66 -4.56
N GLU A 56 -1.48 18.17 -3.96
CA GLU A 56 -0.11 17.84 -4.34
C GLU A 56 0.20 16.34 -4.22
N LEU A 57 -0.26 15.72 -3.13
CA LEU A 57 -0.01 14.32 -2.83
C LEU A 57 -1.12 13.43 -3.40
N SER A 58 -1.28 13.46 -4.72
CA SER A 58 -2.30 12.70 -5.45
C SER A 58 -1.74 12.12 -6.74
N HIS A 59 -2.61 11.47 -7.51
CA HIS A 59 -2.26 10.96 -8.83
C HIS A 59 -1.77 12.07 -9.76
N ASP A 60 -0.73 11.77 -10.54
CA ASP A 60 -0.19 12.65 -11.57
C ASP A 60 0.07 11.82 -12.85
N GLY A 61 -0.80 11.98 -13.85
CA GLY A 61 -0.75 11.16 -15.06
C GLY A 61 -0.84 9.66 -14.72
N PRO A 62 0.15 8.85 -15.13
CA PRO A 62 0.17 7.42 -14.84
C PRO A 62 0.62 7.06 -13.43
N LEU A 63 1.07 8.04 -12.65
CA LEU A 63 1.62 7.85 -11.30
C LEU A 63 0.54 7.93 -10.23
N CYS A 64 0.65 7.14 -9.17
CA CYS A 64 -0.26 7.15 -8.04
C CYS A 64 0.24 8.03 -6.89
N SER A 65 -0.55 8.17 -5.83
CA SER A 65 -0.21 9.03 -4.70
C SER A 65 1.02 8.54 -3.92
N PHE A 66 1.29 7.24 -3.94
CA PHE A 66 2.53 6.68 -3.39
C PHE A 66 3.77 7.24 -4.10
N ASP A 67 3.74 7.33 -5.43
CA ASP A 67 4.81 7.94 -6.21
C ASP A 67 4.99 9.43 -5.85
N ALA A 68 3.88 10.16 -5.66
CA ALA A 68 3.91 11.58 -5.27
C ALA A 68 4.61 11.77 -3.91
N LEU A 69 4.36 10.89 -2.94
CA LEU A 69 5.05 10.91 -1.65
C LEU A 69 6.54 10.60 -1.78
N LEU A 70 6.94 9.59 -2.55
CA LEU A 70 8.36 9.30 -2.80
C LEU A 70 9.09 10.51 -3.36
N LYS A 71 8.49 11.18 -4.33
CA LYS A 71 9.05 12.38 -4.97
C LYS A 71 9.12 13.55 -3.99
N LYS A 72 8.04 13.84 -3.28
CA LYS A 72 7.96 14.99 -2.36
C LYS A 72 8.95 14.92 -1.23
N TYR A 73 9.16 13.73 -0.68
CA TYR A 73 10.06 13.52 0.47
C TYR A 73 11.42 12.95 0.08
N GLU A 74 11.74 12.95 -1.22
CA GLU A 74 13.03 12.54 -1.77
C GLU A 74 13.48 11.15 -1.27
N LEU A 75 12.52 10.20 -1.20
CA LEU A 75 12.79 8.84 -0.75
C LEU A 75 13.37 8.02 -1.92
N THR A 76 14.66 7.75 -1.87
CA THR A 76 15.43 7.14 -2.96
C THR A 76 15.78 5.67 -2.74
N ASP A 77 15.21 5.01 -1.73
CA ASP A 77 15.41 3.58 -1.47
C ASP A 77 14.94 2.75 -2.69
N PRO A 78 15.83 1.94 -3.31
CA PRO A 78 15.47 1.09 -4.44
C PRO A 78 14.31 0.12 -4.15
N ALA A 79 14.21 -0.39 -2.92
CA ALA A 79 13.10 -1.26 -2.53
C ALA A 79 11.76 -0.52 -2.50
N LEU A 80 11.76 0.76 -2.10
CA LEU A 80 10.56 1.61 -2.20
C LEU A 80 10.18 1.90 -3.65
N ALA A 81 11.15 2.10 -4.53
CA ALA A 81 10.90 2.29 -5.96
C ALA A 81 10.26 1.05 -6.59
N GLU A 82 10.71 -0.14 -6.21
CA GLU A 82 10.13 -1.41 -6.66
C GLU A 82 8.71 -1.61 -6.10
N LEU A 83 8.52 -1.36 -4.82
CA LEU A 83 7.20 -1.39 -4.18
C LEU A 83 6.21 -0.42 -4.85
N ALA A 84 6.67 0.77 -5.24
CA ALA A 84 5.85 1.76 -5.94
C ALA A 84 5.28 1.22 -7.26
N VAL A 85 6.04 0.44 -8.01
CA VAL A 85 5.56 -0.17 -9.26
C VAL A 85 4.42 -1.16 -8.98
N ILE A 86 4.53 -1.95 -7.92
CA ILE A 86 3.50 -2.91 -7.50
C ILE A 86 2.23 -2.17 -7.06
N VAL A 87 2.37 -1.16 -6.21
CA VAL A 87 1.25 -0.33 -5.72
C VAL A 87 0.55 0.37 -6.88
N ARG A 88 1.31 1.02 -7.75
CA ARG A 88 0.79 1.71 -8.94
C ARG A 88 0.02 0.75 -9.85
N GLY A 89 0.57 -0.44 -10.10
CA GLY A 89 -0.08 -1.46 -10.91
C GLY A 89 -1.45 -1.85 -10.36
N ALA A 90 -1.54 -2.07 -9.05
CA ALA A 90 -2.80 -2.40 -8.37
C ALA A 90 -3.78 -1.22 -8.34
N ASP A 91 -3.30 -0.01 -8.07
CA ASP A 91 -4.13 1.17 -7.84
C ASP A 91 -4.67 1.80 -9.14
N THR A 92 -3.95 1.67 -10.24
CA THR A 92 -4.31 2.26 -11.54
C THR A 92 -4.87 1.26 -12.55
N ALA A 93 -5.24 0.06 -12.12
CA ALA A 93 -5.69 -1.05 -12.98
C ALA A 93 -4.66 -1.44 -14.07
N ARG A 94 -3.38 -1.22 -13.83
CA ARG A 94 -2.27 -1.58 -14.70
C ARG A 94 -1.54 -2.80 -14.14
N LEU A 95 -2.25 -3.92 -14.07
CA LEU A 95 -1.76 -5.18 -13.51
C LEU A 95 -0.55 -5.76 -14.28
N ASP A 96 -0.32 -5.27 -15.49
CA ASP A 96 0.83 -5.59 -16.33
C ASP A 96 2.16 -5.01 -15.82
N LEU A 97 2.12 -4.00 -14.93
CA LEU A 97 3.34 -3.33 -14.45
C LEU A 97 4.18 -4.23 -13.54
N ALA A 98 3.56 -5.11 -12.78
CA ALA A 98 4.25 -6.06 -11.90
C ALA A 98 3.39 -7.31 -11.67
N PRO A 99 3.99 -8.52 -11.61
CA PRO A 99 3.25 -9.76 -11.34
C PRO A 99 2.47 -9.74 -10.01
N GLN A 100 2.98 -9.01 -9.00
CA GLN A 100 2.39 -8.92 -7.66
C GLN A 100 1.18 -7.98 -7.60
N ALA A 101 0.97 -7.12 -8.58
CA ALA A 101 -0.09 -6.11 -8.57
C ALA A 101 -1.50 -6.73 -8.45
N ALA A 102 -1.77 -7.81 -9.17
CA ALA A 102 -3.07 -8.51 -9.09
C ALA A 102 -3.32 -9.10 -7.70
N GLY A 103 -2.29 -9.67 -7.07
CA GLY A 103 -2.37 -10.18 -5.70
C GLY A 103 -2.63 -9.07 -4.68
N LEU A 104 -1.92 -7.96 -4.80
CA LEU A 104 -2.11 -6.80 -3.94
C LEU A 104 -3.52 -6.22 -4.07
N LEU A 105 -4.05 -6.11 -5.29
CA LEU A 105 -5.42 -5.69 -5.54
C LEU A 105 -6.43 -6.61 -4.85
N ALA A 106 -6.30 -7.92 -5.05
CA ALA A 106 -7.22 -8.90 -4.45
C ALA A 106 -7.23 -8.83 -2.91
N ILE A 107 -6.05 -8.78 -2.29
CA ILE A 107 -5.92 -8.69 -0.84
C ILE A 107 -6.46 -7.36 -0.32
N SER A 108 -6.22 -6.25 -1.02
CA SER A 108 -6.72 -4.92 -0.62
C SER A 108 -8.25 -4.86 -0.65
N LEU A 109 -8.88 -5.45 -1.65
CA LEU A 109 -10.34 -5.57 -1.71
C LEU A 109 -10.88 -6.44 -0.58
N GLY A 110 -10.23 -7.56 -0.29
CA GLY A 110 -10.60 -8.46 0.81
C GLY A 110 -10.47 -7.80 2.19
N LEU A 111 -9.40 -7.06 2.44
CA LEU A 111 -9.23 -6.29 3.67
C LEU A 111 -10.33 -5.25 3.84
N SER A 112 -10.63 -4.48 2.79
CA SER A 112 -11.72 -3.50 2.82
C SER A 112 -13.09 -4.13 3.07
N HIS A 113 -13.32 -5.33 2.57
CA HIS A 113 -14.55 -6.09 2.81
C HIS A 113 -14.66 -6.55 4.28
N ASN A 114 -13.57 -7.06 4.84
CA ASN A 114 -13.56 -7.66 6.17
C ASN A 114 -13.54 -6.65 7.32
N PHE A 115 -12.93 -5.47 7.10
CA PHE A 115 -12.78 -4.44 8.11
C PHE A 115 -13.60 -3.20 7.76
N THR A 116 -14.56 -2.87 8.62
CA THR A 116 -15.40 -1.66 8.46
C THR A 116 -14.80 -0.44 9.17
N ASP A 117 -13.96 -0.65 10.18
CA ASP A 117 -13.20 0.40 10.82
C ASP A 117 -11.91 0.68 10.04
N ASP A 118 -11.73 1.91 9.58
CA ASP A 118 -10.62 2.29 8.70
C ASP A 118 -9.26 2.21 9.41
N HIS A 119 -9.20 2.52 10.70
CA HIS A 119 -7.97 2.40 11.48
C HIS A 119 -7.59 0.96 11.78
N GLU A 120 -8.58 0.10 12.00
CA GLU A 120 -8.34 -1.34 12.15
C GLU A 120 -7.83 -1.94 10.86
N GLN A 121 -8.46 -1.61 9.74
CA GLN A 121 -7.98 -2.02 8.40
C GLN A 121 -6.55 -1.56 8.15
N LEU A 122 -6.23 -0.32 8.54
CA LEU A 122 -4.89 0.24 8.39
C LEU A 122 -3.83 -0.57 9.16
N ARG A 123 -4.14 -0.97 10.39
CA ARG A 123 -3.22 -1.80 11.20
C ARG A 123 -2.88 -3.13 10.53
N HIS A 124 -3.87 -3.81 9.96
CA HIS A 124 -3.65 -5.06 9.20
C HIS A 124 -2.94 -4.80 7.88
N GLY A 125 -3.28 -3.74 7.20
CA GLY A 125 -2.61 -3.32 5.97
C GLY A 125 -1.13 -3.00 6.18
N PHE A 126 -0.74 -2.42 7.31
CA PHE A 126 0.66 -2.15 7.63
C PHE A 126 1.50 -3.43 7.69
N VAL A 127 0.97 -4.50 8.27
CA VAL A 127 1.66 -5.80 8.29
C VAL A 127 1.89 -6.32 6.86
N LEU A 128 0.89 -6.16 5.99
CA LEU A 128 0.99 -6.54 4.58
C LEU A 128 2.09 -5.75 3.86
N TYR A 129 2.13 -4.43 4.01
CA TYR A 129 3.13 -3.58 3.35
C TYR A 129 4.53 -3.73 3.97
N ASP A 130 4.65 -3.98 5.27
CA ASP A 130 5.92 -4.36 5.89
C ASP A 130 6.47 -5.65 5.24
N ALA A 131 5.63 -6.65 5.03
CA ALA A 131 6.02 -7.89 4.38
C ALA A 131 6.41 -7.70 2.91
N LEU A 132 5.64 -6.91 2.16
CA LEU A 132 5.93 -6.64 0.76
C LEU A 132 7.22 -5.82 0.57
N TYR A 133 7.46 -4.85 1.45
CA TYR A 133 8.72 -4.10 1.47
C TYR A 133 9.91 -4.99 1.80
N ALA A 134 9.79 -5.87 2.80
CA ALA A 134 10.83 -6.84 3.14
C ALA A 134 11.13 -7.78 1.95
N TRP A 135 10.11 -8.20 1.22
CA TRP A 135 10.29 -9.00 0.01
C TRP A 135 11.09 -8.24 -1.06
N CYS A 136 10.73 -6.99 -1.35
CA CYS A 136 11.46 -6.15 -2.30
C CYS A 136 12.93 -5.94 -1.90
N LYS A 137 13.20 -5.80 -0.60
CA LYS A 137 14.52 -5.45 -0.08
C LYS A 137 15.44 -6.65 0.08
N ASP A 138 14.96 -7.72 0.72
CA ASP A 138 15.83 -8.76 1.28
C ASP A 138 15.57 -10.17 0.72
N VAL A 139 14.31 -10.52 0.41
CA VAL A 139 13.95 -11.93 0.21
C VAL A 139 13.40 -12.26 -1.19
N ARG A 140 13.47 -11.33 -2.14
CA ARG A 140 12.95 -11.50 -3.50
C ARG A 140 13.51 -12.73 -4.23
N ASN A 141 14.73 -13.12 -3.93
CA ASN A 141 15.43 -14.25 -4.56
C ASN A 141 15.19 -15.58 -3.85
N GLU A 142 14.47 -15.59 -2.73
CA GLU A 142 14.10 -16.84 -2.07
C GLU A 142 13.05 -17.59 -2.89
N THR A 143 13.17 -18.91 -2.92
CA THR A 143 12.26 -19.81 -3.61
C THR A 143 11.68 -20.84 -2.65
N HIS A 144 10.42 -21.20 -2.88
CA HIS A 144 9.80 -22.29 -2.15
C HIS A 144 10.42 -23.64 -2.60
N THR A 145 10.90 -24.43 -1.64
CA THR A 145 11.66 -25.66 -1.91
C THR A 145 10.79 -26.92 -2.10
N TRP A 146 9.46 -26.79 -2.13
CA TRP A 146 8.58 -27.92 -2.32
C TRP A 146 8.79 -28.58 -3.69
N ASN A 147 8.97 -29.90 -3.70
CA ASN A 147 9.18 -30.68 -4.93
C ASN A 147 8.06 -31.74 -5.04
N PRO A 148 7.15 -31.63 -6.01
CA PRO A 148 6.04 -32.57 -6.19
C PRO A 148 6.51 -34.00 -6.48
N GLN A 149 7.67 -34.19 -7.09
CA GLN A 149 8.22 -35.52 -7.38
C GLN A 149 8.72 -36.25 -6.13
N ARG A 150 9.05 -35.53 -5.05
CA ARG A 150 9.41 -36.14 -3.76
C ARG A 150 8.19 -36.51 -2.93
N ALA A 151 7.08 -35.79 -3.05
CA ALA A 151 5.85 -36.07 -2.33
C ALA A 151 5.17 -37.41 -2.76
N GLY A 152 5.35 -37.84 -4.01
CA GLY A 152 4.78 -39.07 -4.53
C GLY A 152 5.53 -40.37 -4.18
N ARG A 153 6.73 -40.28 -3.59
CA ARG A 153 7.54 -41.49 -3.29
C ARG A 153 7.26 -42.14 -1.92
N ASN A 154 6.56 -41.44 -1.03
CA ASN A 154 6.29 -41.98 0.32
C ASN A 154 5.04 -42.87 0.40
N HIS A 155 4.36 -43.17 -0.70
CA HIS A 155 3.15 -44.02 -0.72
C HIS A 155 3.36 -45.36 -1.41
N SER A 156 4.60 -45.71 -1.79
CA SER A 156 4.91 -46.99 -2.47
C SER A 156 5.68 -47.98 -1.62
N GLN A 157 5.79 -47.76 -0.30
CA GLN A 157 6.37 -48.74 0.61
C GLN A 157 5.43 -48.90 1.85
N ALA A 158 4.36 -49.59 1.62
CA ALA A 158 3.59 -50.26 2.66
C ALA A 158 3.12 -51.61 2.14
#